data_c80b8d0082e89c9fbdd21ab4068e037b
#
_entry.id   c80b8d0082e89c9fbdd21ab4068e037b
#
_cell.length_a   1.000
_cell.length_b   1.000
_cell.length_c   1.000
_cell.angle_alpha   90.00
_cell.angle_beta   90.00
_cell.angle_gamma   90.00
#
_symmetry.space_group_name_H-M   'P 1'
#
loop_
_entity.id
_entity.type
_entity.pdbx_description
1 polymer ?
#
loop_
_entity_poly.entity_id
_entity_poly.type
_entity_poly.pdbx_seq_one_letter_code
_entity_poly.pdbx_strand_id
1 'polypeptide(L)'
;MLEKARNYETEKQVYVKKTTKPLFHVTAPTGWINDPNGFSVYDGKIHLFYQYNPYQREWGPMHWGHSVTDDMVRWEQLPAAIAPDQEYDKAGCFSGSAIEADGKHVLVYTGVTRVKQADGSEQERQNQCIAFGDGKDYVKYEKNPVVTGEMLPEGCSRIDFRDPKIWKENDTYYLIVGNKNDNQVGQVVLCSSKNLTDWKFETILASNENGDIGTMWECPDFFALKDKHVLICSPQDMKARKYEFHNGHNSVYFLGDYDANRCRFSKEQPHTLDYGMDFYAPQTTELPDGRRIMIAWMKSWDACVIPNSQDWQGMMTFPRELEIKENRIWQNPVKELENYYQNPRCYEHAEIEGETVLAGVEGRTIDLTVTLEDGENTIFSIKLAADSEYETSYTYNKETRLLEIDRTYCGVTKDVVCVRKFRIEDPAGLKKMRFILDYHSIELFINDGQQTATTAICTPLNAKDIYFFSDKKMTMSVEKHDIIM
;
A
#
# COMPACT_ATOMS: atom_id res chain seq x y z
N MET A 1 -26.57 -10.09 -0.99
CA MET A 1 -25.89 -8.97 -0.27
C MET A 1 -25.22 -8.03 -1.25
N LEU A 2 -24.71 -8.50 -2.37
CA LEU A 2 -24.03 -7.66 -3.38
C LEU A 2 -24.93 -6.55 -3.93
N GLU A 3 -26.17 -6.87 -4.36
CA GLU A 3 -27.14 -5.88 -4.84
C GLU A 3 -27.45 -4.81 -3.78
N LYS A 4 -27.56 -5.21 -2.51
CA LYS A 4 -27.76 -4.26 -1.40
C LYS A 4 -26.58 -3.29 -1.27
N ALA A 5 -25.34 -3.76 -1.41
CA ALA A 5 -24.15 -2.93 -1.35
C ALA A 5 -24.13 -1.93 -2.52
N ARG A 6 -24.37 -2.39 -3.76
CA ARG A 6 -24.42 -1.58 -4.97
C ARG A 6 -25.52 -0.50 -4.90
N ASN A 7 -26.69 -0.84 -4.40
CA ASN A 7 -27.78 0.15 -4.20
C ASN A 7 -27.38 1.18 -3.15
N TYR A 8 -26.78 0.74 -2.03
CA TYR A 8 -26.31 1.66 -1.00
C TYR A 8 -25.22 2.62 -1.51
N GLU A 9 -24.26 2.14 -2.28
CA GLU A 9 -23.24 2.97 -2.96
C GLU A 9 -23.92 4.06 -3.81
N THR A 10 -24.85 3.66 -4.67
CA THR A 10 -25.55 4.56 -5.57
C THR A 10 -26.34 5.64 -4.81
N GLU A 11 -27.00 5.27 -3.73
CA GLU A 11 -27.79 6.20 -2.92
C GLU A 11 -26.90 7.14 -2.08
N LYS A 12 -25.79 6.65 -1.53
CA LYS A 12 -24.99 7.40 -0.54
C LYS A 12 -23.89 8.23 -1.14
N GLN A 13 -23.24 7.79 -2.21
CA GLN A 13 -22.16 8.54 -2.85
C GLN A 13 -22.54 9.97 -3.25
N VAL A 14 -23.81 10.23 -3.54
CA VAL A 14 -24.29 11.57 -3.92
C VAL A 14 -24.21 12.58 -2.76
N TYR A 15 -24.19 12.09 -1.53
CA TYR A 15 -24.07 12.94 -0.33
C TYR A 15 -22.61 13.16 0.08
N VAL A 16 -21.68 12.35 -0.40
CA VAL A 16 -20.25 12.50 -0.13
C VAL A 16 -19.72 13.70 -0.91
N LYS A 17 -19.24 14.70 -0.20
CA LYS A 17 -18.69 15.91 -0.83
C LYS A 17 -17.40 15.55 -1.58
N LYS A 18 -17.40 15.64 -2.90
CA LYS A 18 -16.22 15.39 -3.74
C LYS A 18 -15.01 16.23 -3.32
N THR A 19 -15.24 17.47 -2.85
CA THR A 19 -14.20 18.39 -2.37
C THR A 19 -13.50 17.93 -1.10
N THR A 20 -13.99 16.86 -0.44
CA THR A 20 -13.35 16.27 0.74
C THR A 20 -12.53 15.04 0.43
N LYS A 21 -12.54 14.56 -0.81
CA LYS A 21 -11.76 13.41 -1.25
C LYS A 21 -10.43 13.86 -1.86
N PRO A 22 -9.39 13.02 -1.80
CA PRO A 22 -8.18 13.22 -2.60
C PRO A 22 -8.51 13.48 -4.06
N LEU A 23 -7.65 14.21 -4.76
CA LEU A 23 -7.84 14.53 -6.16
C LEU A 23 -7.52 13.33 -7.05
N PHE A 24 -6.44 12.60 -6.76
CA PHE A 24 -5.92 11.51 -7.59
C PHE A 24 -5.61 10.21 -6.82
N HIS A 25 -5.80 10.16 -5.50
CA HIS A 25 -5.70 8.92 -4.75
C HIS A 25 -7.04 8.20 -4.68
N VAL A 26 -7.01 6.87 -4.82
CA VAL A 26 -8.22 6.04 -4.76
C VAL A 26 -8.79 6.03 -3.35
N THR A 27 -10.09 6.31 -3.25
CA THR A 27 -10.91 6.14 -2.05
C THR A 27 -12.19 5.40 -2.41
N ALA A 28 -12.85 4.78 -1.43
CA ALA A 28 -14.19 4.25 -1.64
C ALA A 28 -15.21 5.34 -2.00
N PRO A 29 -16.30 4.99 -2.70
CA PRO A 29 -17.42 5.93 -2.92
C PRO A 29 -18.01 6.42 -1.60
N THR A 30 -18.10 5.55 -0.61
CA THR A 30 -18.57 5.80 0.77
C THR A 30 -17.98 4.73 1.71
N GLY A 31 -18.03 4.96 3.02
CA GLY A 31 -17.66 3.96 4.01
C GLY A 31 -16.15 3.77 4.18
N TRP A 32 -15.70 2.54 4.34
CA TRP A 32 -14.33 2.15 4.70
C TRP A 32 -13.62 1.40 3.59
N ILE A 33 -12.32 1.70 3.39
CA ILE A 33 -11.40 0.82 2.64
C ILE A 33 -10.12 0.54 3.45
N ASN A 34 -9.54 -0.64 3.21
CA ASN A 34 -8.19 -1.00 3.61
C ASN A 34 -7.44 -1.63 2.42
N ASP A 35 -6.87 -2.80 2.53
CA ASP A 35 -5.93 -3.42 1.59
C ASP A 35 -6.35 -3.32 0.12
N PRO A 36 -5.43 -2.95 -0.78
CA PRO A 36 -5.61 -3.16 -2.21
C PRO A 36 -5.72 -4.66 -2.51
N ASN A 37 -6.62 -5.02 -3.41
CA ASN A 37 -6.90 -6.38 -3.82
C ASN A 37 -6.94 -6.47 -5.34
N GLY A 38 -6.69 -7.65 -5.89
CA GLY A 38 -6.93 -7.92 -7.29
C GLY A 38 -6.28 -6.93 -8.25
N PHE A 39 -5.18 -6.28 -7.85
CA PHE A 39 -4.47 -5.30 -8.69
C PHE A 39 -3.90 -6.02 -9.91
N SER A 40 -4.46 -5.75 -11.08
CA SER A 40 -4.26 -6.58 -12.28
C SER A 40 -4.57 -5.81 -13.56
N VAL A 41 -4.11 -6.34 -14.68
CA VAL A 41 -4.51 -5.87 -16.01
C VAL A 41 -5.52 -6.88 -16.60
N TYR A 42 -6.64 -6.40 -17.09
CA TYR A 42 -7.64 -7.20 -17.78
C TYR A 42 -8.39 -6.36 -18.81
N ASP A 43 -8.63 -6.92 -20.01
CA ASP A 43 -9.32 -6.26 -21.13
C ASP A 43 -8.77 -4.84 -21.44
N GLY A 44 -7.44 -4.70 -21.37
CA GLY A 44 -6.72 -3.46 -21.67
C GLY A 44 -6.82 -2.39 -20.59
N LYS A 45 -7.50 -2.64 -19.47
CA LYS A 45 -7.60 -1.72 -18.33
C LYS A 45 -6.82 -2.23 -17.12
N ILE A 46 -6.41 -1.32 -16.26
CA ILE A 46 -5.82 -1.62 -14.96
C ILE A 46 -6.94 -1.62 -13.93
N HIS A 47 -7.13 -2.74 -13.26
CA HIS A 47 -8.16 -2.96 -12.25
C HIS A 47 -7.54 -2.92 -10.86
N LEU A 48 -8.19 -2.23 -9.95
CA LEU A 48 -7.89 -2.21 -8.53
C LEU A 48 -9.15 -2.53 -7.75
N PHE A 49 -9.11 -3.60 -7.00
CA PHE A 49 -10.11 -3.89 -5.98
C PHE A 49 -9.56 -3.48 -4.62
N TYR A 50 -10.40 -3.45 -3.62
CA TYR A 50 -9.99 -3.16 -2.25
C TYR A 50 -10.97 -3.74 -1.24
N GLN A 51 -10.47 -4.04 -0.06
CA GLN A 51 -11.30 -4.36 1.09
C GLN A 51 -12.26 -3.21 1.37
N TYR A 52 -13.56 -3.51 1.51
CA TYR A 52 -14.60 -2.50 1.48
C TYR A 52 -15.77 -2.79 2.43
N ASN A 53 -16.06 -1.85 3.31
CA ASN A 53 -17.34 -1.79 4.02
C ASN A 53 -18.15 -0.58 3.50
N PRO A 54 -19.16 -0.79 2.65
CA PRO A 54 -19.94 0.32 2.08
C PRO A 54 -20.79 1.07 3.11
N TYR A 55 -21.15 0.45 4.23
CA TYR A 55 -22.17 0.92 5.14
C TYR A 55 -21.65 1.82 6.26
N GLN A 56 -20.39 1.66 6.65
CA GLN A 56 -19.80 2.34 7.80
C GLN A 56 -18.33 2.70 7.52
N ARG A 57 -17.84 3.72 8.20
CA ARG A 57 -16.44 4.18 8.11
C ARG A 57 -15.47 3.39 8.99
N GLU A 58 -15.86 2.20 9.38
CA GLU A 58 -15.12 1.29 10.24
C GLU A 58 -15.00 -0.06 9.52
N TRP A 59 -13.97 -0.80 9.89
CA TRP A 59 -13.83 -2.18 9.44
C TRP A 59 -15.07 -2.99 9.84
N GLY A 60 -15.56 -3.82 8.96
CA GLY A 60 -16.81 -4.57 9.19
C GLY A 60 -16.98 -5.71 8.20
N PRO A 61 -18.20 -6.07 7.80
CA PRO A 61 -18.41 -7.15 6.83
C PRO A 61 -17.79 -6.78 5.48
N MET A 62 -16.59 -7.31 5.24
CA MET A 62 -15.79 -6.97 4.06
C MET A 62 -16.40 -7.45 2.76
N HIS A 63 -16.60 -6.51 1.88
CA HIS A 63 -16.85 -6.68 0.45
C HIS A 63 -15.57 -6.39 -0.33
N TRP A 64 -15.56 -6.55 -1.62
CA TRP A 64 -14.57 -5.93 -2.50
C TRP A 64 -15.20 -4.77 -3.28
N GLY A 65 -14.70 -3.57 -3.06
CA GLY A 65 -14.93 -2.42 -3.93
C GLY A 65 -14.06 -2.54 -5.18
N HIS A 66 -14.32 -1.71 -6.20
CA HIS A 66 -13.68 -1.84 -7.49
C HIS A 66 -13.48 -0.49 -8.16
N SER A 67 -12.30 -0.27 -8.69
CA SER A 67 -11.95 0.89 -9.55
C SER A 67 -11.12 0.45 -10.74
N VAL A 68 -11.20 1.17 -11.83
CA VAL A 68 -10.42 0.93 -13.05
C VAL A 68 -9.79 2.21 -13.55
N THR A 69 -8.70 2.07 -14.30
CA THR A 69 -7.99 3.19 -14.91
C THR A 69 -7.29 2.79 -16.21
N ASP A 70 -7.07 3.78 -17.06
CA ASP A 70 -6.23 3.65 -18.25
C ASP A 70 -4.82 4.23 -18.03
N ASP A 71 -4.63 5.09 -17.01
CA ASP A 71 -3.40 5.87 -16.79
C ASP A 71 -2.87 5.87 -15.34
N MET A 72 -3.52 5.13 -14.43
CA MET A 72 -3.15 5.04 -13.01
C MET A 72 -3.26 6.37 -12.22
N VAL A 73 -3.71 7.44 -12.84
CA VAL A 73 -3.91 8.76 -12.23
C VAL A 73 -5.40 9.06 -12.08
N ARG A 74 -6.19 8.85 -13.14
CA ARG A 74 -7.64 8.97 -13.11
C ARG A 74 -8.29 7.62 -12.93
N TRP A 75 -9.04 7.48 -11.87
CA TRP A 75 -9.72 6.24 -11.53
C TRP A 75 -11.24 6.37 -11.69
N GLU A 76 -11.81 5.44 -12.43
CA GLU A 76 -13.26 5.27 -12.54
C GLU A 76 -13.73 4.27 -11.48
N GLN A 77 -14.69 4.69 -10.66
CA GLN A 77 -15.32 3.83 -9.68
C GLN A 77 -16.32 2.90 -10.36
N LEU A 78 -16.16 1.61 -10.18
CA LEU A 78 -17.14 0.59 -10.56
C LEU A 78 -17.94 0.10 -9.33
N PRO A 79 -19.11 -0.53 -9.53
CA PRO A 79 -19.87 -1.12 -8.43
C PRO A 79 -19.08 -2.19 -7.69
N ALA A 80 -19.39 -2.40 -6.40
CA ALA A 80 -18.80 -3.49 -5.62
C ALA A 80 -18.79 -4.82 -6.37
N ALA A 81 -17.66 -5.52 -6.37
CA ALA A 81 -17.44 -6.72 -7.18
C ALA A 81 -17.99 -7.99 -6.53
N ILE A 82 -17.72 -8.20 -5.24
CA ILE A 82 -18.19 -9.34 -4.44
C ILE A 82 -18.64 -8.90 -3.04
N ALA A 83 -19.53 -9.68 -2.45
CA ALA A 83 -20.08 -9.46 -1.10
C ALA A 83 -20.04 -10.76 -0.28
N PRO A 84 -20.04 -10.71 1.06
CA PRO A 84 -20.01 -11.89 1.93
C PRO A 84 -21.40 -12.53 2.03
N ASP A 85 -21.83 -13.23 1.00
CA ASP A 85 -23.20 -13.75 0.81
C ASP A 85 -23.32 -15.27 0.72
N GLN A 86 -22.20 -16.00 0.88
CA GLN A 86 -22.16 -17.45 0.88
C GLN A 86 -21.78 -17.99 2.27
N GLU A 87 -22.12 -19.23 2.58
CA GLU A 87 -21.79 -19.85 3.87
C GLU A 87 -20.28 -19.87 4.18
N TYR A 88 -19.45 -20.00 3.15
CA TYR A 88 -17.99 -20.06 3.28
C TYR A 88 -17.32 -18.67 3.41
N ASP A 89 -18.07 -17.58 3.19
CA ASP A 89 -17.54 -16.20 3.31
C ASP A 89 -18.44 -15.23 4.08
N LYS A 90 -19.45 -15.72 4.78
CA LYS A 90 -20.45 -14.90 5.48
C LYS A 90 -19.90 -13.95 6.54
N ALA A 91 -18.69 -14.19 7.03
CA ALA A 91 -17.99 -13.28 7.95
C ALA A 91 -17.13 -12.24 7.24
N GLY A 92 -16.87 -12.38 5.93
CA GLY A 92 -16.14 -11.43 5.11
C GLY A 92 -15.52 -12.05 3.87
N CYS A 93 -15.44 -11.26 2.80
CA CYS A 93 -14.55 -11.50 1.66
C CYS A 93 -13.26 -10.75 1.93
N PHE A 94 -12.25 -11.43 2.52
CA PHE A 94 -10.97 -10.82 2.88
C PHE A 94 -10.06 -10.69 1.66
N SER A 95 -8.85 -10.16 1.90
CA SER A 95 -7.91 -9.78 0.85
C SER A 95 -7.53 -10.93 -0.08
N GLY A 96 -7.04 -10.57 -1.24
CA GLY A 96 -6.61 -11.49 -2.28
C GLY A 96 -6.20 -10.76 -3.57
N SER A 97 -6.08 -11.51 -4.65
CA SER A 97 -5.54 -11.04 -5.92
C SER A 97 -6.41 -11.40 -7.11
N ALA A 98 -5.99 -11.03 -8.31
CA ALA A 98 -6.70 -11.39 -9.55
C ALA A 98 -5.70 -11.79 -10.64
N ILE A 99 -6.22 -12.54 -11.62
CA ILE A 99 -5.48 -12.93 -12.81
C ILE A 99 -6.44 -13.06 -14.00
N GLU A 100 -5.93 -12.82 -15.21
CA GLU A 100 -6.61 -13.24 -16.42
C GLU A 100 -6.34 -14.72 -16.69
N ALA A 101 -7.40 -15.49 -16.91
CA ALA A 101 -7.32 -16.88 -17.28
C ALA A 101 -8.49 -17.27 -18.22
N ASP A 102 -8.14 -17.86 -19.38
CA ASP A 102 -9.09 -18.31 -20.39
C ASP A 102 -10.11 -17.23 -20.81
N GLY A 103 -9.64 -15.99 -20.94
CA GLY A 103 -10.43 -14.82 -21.32
C GLY A 103 -11.40 -14.33 -20.24
N LYS A 104 -11.22 -14.78 -19.00
CA LYS A 104 -11.99 -14.32 -17.84
C LYS A 104 -11.08 -13.59 -16.84
N HIS A 105 -11.64 -12.62 -16.16
CA HIS A 105 -11.00 -12.03 -14.99
C HIS A 105 -11.35 -12.89 -13.77
N VAL A 106 -10.33 -13.48 -13.15
CA VAL A 106 -10.50 -14.42 -12.02
C VAL A 106 -10.03 -13.74 -10.74
N LEU A 107 -10.94 -13.54 -9.79
CA LEU A 107 -10.61 -13.08 -8.45
C LEU A 107 -10.32 -14.29 -7.57
N VAL A 108 -9.24 -14.22 -6.79
CA VAL A 108 -8.86 -15.19 -5.78
C VAL A 108 -8.82 -14.47 -4.44
N TYR A 109 -9.67 -14.85 -3.50
CA TYR A 109 -9.88 -14.13 -2.26
C TYR A 109 -10.00 -15.06 -1.06
N THR A 110 -9.85 -14.53 0.14
CA THR A 110 -10.07 -15.29 1.37
C THR A 110 -11.52 -15.19 1.80
N GLY A 111 -12.24 -16.29 1.75
CA GLY A 111 -13.57 -16.43 2.33
C GLY A 111 -13.45 -16.73 3.83
N VAL A 112 -14.11 -15.93 4.66
CA VAL A 112 -14.10 -16.08 6.12
C VAL A 112 -15.47 -16.54 6.63
N THR A 113 -15.45 -17.58 7.45
CA THR A 113 -16.64 -18.07 8.17
C THR A 113 -16.31 -18.29 9.64
N ARG A 114 -17.33 -18.43 10.47
CA ARG A 114 -17.20 -18.74 11.89
C ARG A 114 -17.84 -20.09 12.18
N VAL A 115 -17.08 -20.97 12.80
CA VAL A 115 -17.52 -22.33 13.14
C VAL A 115 -17.65 -22.43 14.65
N LYS A 116 -18.83 -22.86 15.11
CA LYS A 116 -19.07 -23.11 16.54
C LYS A 116 -18.27 -24.33 16.98
N GLN A 117 -17.54 -24.18 18.06
CA GLN A 117 -16.78 -25.23 18.73
C GLN A 117 -17.66 -25.98 19.74
N ALA A 118 -17.17 -27.13 20.21
CA ALA A 118 -17.89 -27.95 21.18
C ALA A 118 -18.12 -27.25 22.54
N ASP A 119 -17.29 -26.28 22.89
CA ASP A 119 -17.41 -25.47 24.11
C ASP A 119 -18.33 -24.25 23.94
N GLY A 120 -18.95 -24.10 22.75
CA GLY A 120 -19.85 -22.99 22.41
C GLY A 120 -19.16 -21.73 21.92
N SER A 121 -17.84 -21.66 21.92
CA SER A 121 -17.08 -20.56 21.31
C SER A 121 -17.19 -20.60 19.76
N GLU A 122 -16.91 -19.46 19.13
CA GLU A 122 -16.80 -19.38 17.66
C GLU A 122 -15.34 -19.22 17.26
N GLN A 123 -14.93 -20.01 16.29
CA GLN A 123 -13.58 -19.94 15.70
C GLN A 123 -13.67 -19.54 14.24
N GLU A 124 -12.88 -18.57 13.83
CA GLU A 124 -12.75 -18.21 12.43
C GLU A 124 -12.15 -19.36 11.60
N ARG A 125 -12.55 -19.43 10.34
CA ARG A 125 -11.97 -20.26 9.31
C ARG A 125 -11.73 -19.42 8.08
N GLN A 126 -10.50 -19.39 7.63
CA GLN A 126 -10.03 -18.64 6.49
C GLN A 126 -9.61 -19.63 5.40
N ASN A 127 -10.30 -19.59 4.27
CA ASN A 127 -10.05 -20.48 3.14
C ASN A 127 -10.04 -19.68 1.84
N GLN A 128 -9.34 -20.16 0.82
CA GLN A 128 -9.24 -19.42 -0.43
C GLN A 128 -10.38 -19.82 -1.37
N CYS A 129 -10.99 -18.80 -1.94
CA CYS A 129 -12.14 -18.87 -2.83
C CYS A 129 -11.82 -18.20 -4.16
N ILE A 130 -12.58 -18.54 -5.20
CA ILE A 130 -12.46 -17.92 -6.53
C ILE A 130 -13.81 -17.41 -7.02
N ALA A 131 -13.75 -16.34 -7.83
CA ALA A 131 -14.88 -15.85 -8.59
C ALA A 131 -14.43 -15.53 -10.02
N PHE A 132 -15.28 -15.81 -10.99
CA PHE A 132 -15.02 -15.56 -12.41
C PHE A 132 -15.85 -14.38 -12.89
N GLY A 133 -15.27 -13.50 -13.68
CA GLY A 133 -15.96 -12.32 -14.17
C GLY A 133 -15.48 -11.82 -15.52
N ASP A 134 -16.04 -10.70 -15.92
CA ASP A 134 -15.82 -10.02 -17.19
C ASP A 134 -15.15 -8.64 -17.01
N GLY A 135 -14.58 -8.38 -15.84
CA GLY A 135 -14.01 -7.07 -15.48
C GLY A 135 -14.99 -6.13 -14.79
N LYS A 136 -16.26 -6.49 -14.68
CA LYS A 136 -17.29 -5.69 -14.01
C LYS A 136 -18.18 -6.53 -13.08
N ASP A 137 -18.68 -7.63 -13.56
CA ASP A 137 -19.55 -8.55 -12.82
C ASP A 137 -18.84 -9.88 -12.59
N TYR A 138 -19.01 -10.43 -11.37
CA TYR A 138 -18.32 -11.62 -10.91
C TYR A 138 -19.29 -12.63 -10.32
N VAL A 139 -19.07 -13.90 -10.67
CA VAL A 139 -19.83 -15.04 -10.16
C VAL A 139 -18.88 -15.94 -9.36
N LYS A 140 -19.19 -16.15 -8.11
CA LYS A 140 -18.44 -17.05 -7.22
C LYS A 140 -18.55 -18.50 -7.70
N TYR A 141 -17.42 -19.22 -7.63
CA TYR A 141 -17.40 -20.64 -8.01
C TYR A 141 -18.29 -21.46 -7.07
N GLU A 142 -19.11 -22.33 -7.64
CA GLU A 142 -20.12 -23.09 -6.87
C GLU A 142 -19.52 -24.06 -5.84
N LYS A 143 -18.28 -24.52 -6.08
CA LYS A 143 -17.57 -25.46 -5.21
C LYS A 143 -16.50 -24.79 -4.33
N ASN A 144 -16.63 -23.49 -4.07
CA ASN A 144 -15.78 -22.84 -3.10
C ASN A 144 -15.96 -23.43 -1.69
N PRO A 145 -14.92 -23.41 -0.83
CA PRO A 145 -13.57 -22.94 -1.09
C PRO A 145 -12.71 -23.93 -1.89
N VAL A 146 -11.74 -23.43 -2.67
CA VAL A 146 -10.84 -24.26 -3.49
C VAL A 146 -9.50 -24.59 -2.82
N VAL A 147 -9.07 -23.80 -1.82
CA VAL A 147 -7.90 -24.09 -0.99
C VAL A 147 -8.28 -23.94 0.48
N THR A 148 -8.08 -24.99 1.26
CA THR A 148 -8.48 -25.03 2.67
C THR A 148 -7.32 -25.35 3.59
N GLY A 149 -7.44 -25.00 4.86
CA GLY A 149 -6.42 -25.28 5.87
C GLY A 149 -6.15 -26.77 6.08
N GLU A 150 -7.09 -27.67 5.68
CA GLU A 150 -6.92 -29.11 5.74
C GLU A 150 -5.86 -29.64 4.76
N MET A 151 -5.52 -28.88 3.73
CA MET A 151 -4.45 -29.21 2.76
C MET A 151 -3.05 -28.96 3.33
N LEU A 152 -2.96 -28.19 4.42
CA LEU A 152 -1.70 -27.78 4.99
C LEU A 152 -1.09 -28.91 5.85
N PRO A 153 0.25 -29.02 5.89
CA PRO A 153 0.93 -29.97 6.77
C PRO A 153 0.68 -29.64 8.26
N GLU A 154 0.97 -30.60 9.11
CA GLU A 154 0.97 -30.42 10.55
C GLU A 154 1.92 -29.28 10.96
N GLY A 155 1.53 -28.47 11.96
CA GLY A 155 2.28 -27.31 12.41
C GLY A 155 1.93 -26.00 11.70
N CYS A 156 1.13 -26.02 10.63
CA CYS A 156 0.58 -24.82 10.00
C CYS A 156 -0.76 -24.41 10.62
N SER A 157 -0.99 -23.12 10.84
CA SER A 157 -2.29 -22.61 11.27
C SER A 157 -3.36 -22.92 10.22
N ARG A 158 -4.48 -23.50 10.66
CA ARG A 158 -5.67 -23.71 9.86
C ARG A 158 -6.69 -22.59 10.01
N ILE A 159 -6.36 -21.59 10.83
CA ILE A 159 -7.19 -20.42 11.13
C ILE A 159 -6.63 -19.20 10.41
N ASP A 160 -5.36 -18.91 10.66
CA ASP A 160 -4.64 -17.80 10.03
C ASP A 160 -4.06 -18.27 8.70
N PHE A 161 -4.88 -18.19 7.65
CA PHE A 161 -4.54 -18.66 6.31
C PHE A 161 -5.25 -17.77 5.28
N ARG A 162 -4.66 -16.62 4.91
CA ARG A 162 -5.31 -15.56 4.15
C ARG A 162 -4.40 -14.83 3.17
N ASP A 163 -5.03 -13.97 2.37
CA ASP A 163 -4.42 -13.03 1.44
C ASP A 163 -3.69 -13.72 0.28
N PRO A 164 -4.41 -14.49 -0.55
CA PRO A 164 -3.82 -15.24 -1.64
C PRO A 164 -3.31 -14.31 -2.76
N LYS A 165 -2.07 -14.53 -3.21
CA LYS A 165 -1.51 -13.93 -4.42
C LYS A 165 -1.27 -15.00 -5.47
N ILE A 166 -1.95 -14.84 -6.62
CA ILE A 166 -1.89 -15.78 -7.74
C ILE A 166 -1.00 -15.26 -8.87
N TRP A 167 -0.27 -16.19 -9.50
CA TRP A 167 0.36 -15.95 -10.80
C TRP A 167 0.34 -17.24 -11.64
N LYS A 168 0.66 -17.10 -12.91
CA LYS A 168 0.81 -18.24 -13.83
C LYS A 168 2.22 -18.29 -14.37
N GLU A 169 2.82 -19.46 -14.34
CA GLU A 169 4.10 -19.71 -14.96
C GLU A 169 3.98 -20.97 -15.82
N ASN A 170 4.25 -20.83 -17.12
CA ASN A 170 3.96 -21.87 -18.11
C ASN A 170 2.48 -22.30 -18.03
N ASP A 171 2.23 -23.61 -17.88
CA ASP A 171 0.88 -24.19 -17.77
C ASP A 171 0.44 -24.44 -16.31
N THR A 172 1.04 -23.75 -15.35
CA THR A 172 0.76 -23.94 -13.92
C THR A 172 0.39 -22.63 -13.27
N TYR A 173 -0.71 -22.62 -12.55
CA TYR A 173 -1.07 -21.55 -11.62
C TYR A 173 -0.41 -21.82 -10.28
N TYR A 174 0.18 -20.79 -9.71
CA TYR A 174 0.76 -20.80 -8.38
C TYR A 174 0.03 -19.82 -7.50
N LEU A 175 -0.07 -20.14 -6.22
CA LEU A 175 -0.73 -19.33 -5.21
C LEU A 175 0.11 -19.30 -3.97
N ILE A 176 0.55 -18.13 -3.54
CA ILE A 176 1.08 -17.95 -2.19
C ILE A 176 -0.01 -17.41 -1.27
N VAL A 177 0.03 -17.83 -0.01
CA VAL A 177 -0.94 -17.45 1.01
C VAL A 177 -0.22 -17.17 2.32
N GLY A 178 -0.59 -16.08 3.00
CA GLY A 178 -0.09 -15.77 4.33
C GLY A 178 -0.54 -16.81 5.36
N ASN A 179 0.36 -17.19 6.24
CA ASN A 179 0.13 -18.16 7.30
C ASN A 179 1.03 -17.89 8.51
N LYS A 180 0.80 -18.58 9.58
CA LYS A 180 1.73 -18.74 10.69
C LYS A 180 1.74 -20.17 11.18
N ASN A 181 2.79 -20.57 11.84
CA ASN A 181 2.88 -21.91 12.45
C ASN A 181 2.37 -21.93 13.89
N ASP A 182 2.32 -23.09 14.50
CA ASP A 182 1.86 -23.30 15.89
C ASP A 182 2.70 -22.50 16.92
N ASN A 183 3.95 -22.15 16.59
CA ASN A 183 4.82 -21.30 17.42
C ASN A 183 4.60 -19.80 17.21
N GLN A 184 3.54 -19.39 16.51
CA GLN A 184 3.22 -18.01 16.15
C GLN A 184 4.29 -17.35 15.27
N VAL A 185 4.97 -18.14 14.43
CA VAL A 185 5.97 -17.66 13.48
C VAL A 185 5.33 -17.45 12.12
N GLY A 186 5.43 -16.23 11.59
CA GLY A 186 4.92 -15.87 10.26
C GLY A 186 5.59 -16.66 9.15
N GLN A 187 4.82 -17.10 8.18
CA GLN A 187 5.28 -17.86 7.03
C GLN A 187 4.38 -17.64 5.80
N VAL A 188 4.86 -18.04 4.64
CA VAL A 188 4.13 -17.99 3.37
C VAL A 188 4.06 -19.41 2.80
N VAL A 189 2.84 -19.87 2.56
CA VAL A 189 2.54 -21.16 1.94
C VAL A 189 2.51 -21.01 0.43
N LEU A 190 3.04 -21.99 -0.31
CA LEU A 190 2.93 -22.10 -1.76
C LEU A 190 2.06 -23.29 -2.14
N CYS A 191 1.06 -23.03 -2.99
CA CYS A 191 0.21 -24.03 -3.62
C CYS A 191 0.29 -23.94 -5.14
N SER A 192 -0.06 -25.02 -5.85
CA SER A 192 -0.12 -25.02 -7.32
C SER A 192 -1.40 -25.70 -7.85
N SER A 193 -1.81 -25.33 -9.07
CA SER A 193 -2.94 -25.89 -9.77
C SER A 193 -2.72 -25.86 -11.29
N LYS A 194 -3.38 -26.78 -12.01
CA LYS A 194 -3.44 -26.78 -13.47
C LYS A 194 -4.72 -26.15 -14.05
N ASN A 195 -5.72 -25.91 -13.20
CA ASN A 195 -7.07 -25.54 -13.66
C ASN A 195 -7.81 -24.55 -12.74
N LEU A 196 -7.11 -23.92 -11.76
CA LEU A 196 -7.66 -22.97 -10.78
C LEU A 196 -8.59 -23.58 -9.70
N THR A 197 -9.04 -24.81 -9.87
CA THR A 197 -10.02 -25.43 -8.96
C THR A 197 -9.45 -26.57 -8.14
N ASP A 198 -8.46 -27.29 -8.68
CA ASP A 198 -7.80 -28.42 -8.01
C ASP A 198 -6.40 -28.01 -7.59
N TRP A 199 -6.24 -27.65 -6.34
CA TRP A 199 -5.00 -27.16 -5.77
C TRP A 199 -4.29 -28.24 -4.96
N LYS A 200 -2.97 -28.14 -4.89
CA LYS A 200 -2.14 -28.94 -4.00
C LYS A 200 -1.13 -28.05 -3.27
N PHE A 201 -0.85 -28.40 -2.03
CA PHE A 201 0.27 -27.83 -1.28
C PHE A 201 1.61 -28.24 -1.92
N GLU A 202 2.52 -27.29 -2.07
CA GLU A 202 3.88 -27.55 -2.57
C GLU A 202 4.91 -27.46 -1.45
N THR A 203 4.97 -26.33 -0.75
CA THR A 203 5.95 -26.07 0.29
C THR A 203 5.59 -24.85 1.16
N ILE A 204 6.33 -24.65 2.23
CA ILE A 204 6.48 -23.34 2.88
C ILE A 204 7.57 -22.59 2.12
N LEU A 205 7.17 -21.56 1.37
CA LEU A 205 8.05 -20.79 0.48
C LEU A 205 9.07 -19.96 1.28
N ALA A 206 8.61 -19.36 2.36
CA ALA A 206 9.42 -18.54 3.26
C ALA A 206 8.84 -18.54 4.68
N SER A 207 9.70 -18.37 5.68
CA SER A 207 9.29 -18.25 7.09
C SER A 207 10.19 -17.27 7.85
N ASN A 208 9.68 -16.80 8.98
CA ASN A 208 10.38 -15.95 9.94
C ASN A 208 11.24 -16.80 10.90
N GLU A 209 12.25 -17.46 10.38
CA GLU A 209 13.04 -18.45 11.12
C GLU A 209 13.67 -17.90 12.41
N ASN A 210 14.04 -16.62 12.41
CA ASN A 210 14.65 -15.94 13.55
C ASN A 210 13.63 -15.36 14.55
N GLY A 211 12.34 -15.34 14.21
CA GLY A 211 11.27 -14.75 15.03
C GLY A 211 11.34 -13.23 15.19
N ASP A 212 12.05 -12.53 14.34
CA ASP A 212 12.32 -11.08 14.45
C ASP A 212 11.49 -10.22 13.48
N ILE A 213 10.72 -10.84 12.58
CA ILE A 213 9.88 -10.19 11.57
C ILE A 213 8.40 -10.49 11.83
N GLY A 214 7.90 -10.09 12.99
CA GLY A 214 6.49 -10.18 13.34
C GLY A 214 5.94 -11.60 13.50
N THR A 215 4.63 -11.69 13.70
CA THR A 215 3.93 -12.96 14.01
C THR A 215 3.13 -13.51 12.84
N MET A 216 2.36 -12.69 12.14
CA MET A 216 1.61 -13.05 10.93
C MET A 216 2.17 -12.27 9.74
N TRP A 217 2.37 -12.93 8.63
CA TRP A 217 2.76 -12.30 7.37
C TRP A 217 1.52 -12.17 6.48
N GLU A 218 0.88 -11.00 6.54
CA GLU A 218 -0.29 -10.66 5.73
C GLU A 218 0.11 -10.20 4.32
N CYS A 219 -0.84 -10.26 3.41
CA CYS A 219 -0.76 -9.72 2.05
C CYS A 219 0.55 -10.07 1.33
N PRO A 220 0.96 -11.36 1.27
CA PRO A 220 2.17 -11.72 0.56
C PRO A 220 2.03 -11.42 -0.94
N ASP A 221 3.08 -10.86 -1.55
CA ASP A 221 3.21 -10.70 -2.99
C ASP A 221 4.55 -11.26 -3.46
N PHE A 222 4.55 -12.03 -4.54
CA PHE A 222 5.74 -12.70 -5.03
C PHE A 222 5.86 -12.57 -6.55
N PHE A 223 6.99 -12.04 -7.01
CA PHE A 223 7.20 -11.77 -8.43
C PHE A 223 8.68 -11.70 -8.81
N ALA A 224 8.97 -11.94 -10.07
CA ALA A 224 10.28 -11.66 -10.65
C ALA A 224 10.44 -10.16 -10.93
N LEU A 225 11.60 -9.60 -10.61
CA LEU A 225 11.96 -8.24 -10.97
C LEU A 225 13.45 -8.22 -11.33
N LYS A 226 13.76 -7.90 -12.58
CA LYS A 226 15.12 -7.99 -13.14
C LYS A 226 15.68 -9.42 -13.00
N ASP A 227 16.78 -9.59 -12.30
CA ASP A 227 17.49 -10.85 -12.07
C ASP A 227 17.18 -11.50 -10.70
N LYS A 228 16.23 -10.96 -9.94
CA LYS A 228 15.83 -11.43 -8.62
C LYS A 228 14.35 -11.76 -8.56
N HIS A 229 13.98 -12.50 -7.53
CA HIS A 229 12.60 -12.58 -7.07
C HIS A 229 12.42 -11.72 -5.81
N VAL A 230 11.26 -11.13 -5.71
CA VAL A 230 10.84 -10.30 -4.59
C VAL A 230 9.71 -11.00 -3.86
N LEU A 231 9.83 -11.14 -2.56
CA LEU A 231 8.71 -11.45 -1.66
C LEU A 231 8.42 -10.20 -0.84
N ILE A 232 7.22 -9.67 -0.97
CA ILE A 232 6.68 -8.64 -0.08
C ILE A 232 5.76 -9.31 0.92
N CYS A 233 5.71 -8.82 2.14
CA CYS A 233 4.68 -9.15 3.12
C CYS A 233 4.49 -8.02 4.13
N SER A 234 3.36 -8.05 4.82
CA SER A 234 2.99 -7.08 5.84
C SER A 234 2.91 -7.75 7.21
N PRO A 235 4.05 -7.82 7.95
CA PRO A 235 4.11 -8.47 9.24
C PRO A 235 3.36 -7.70 10.31
N GLN A 236 2.61 -8.43 11.14
CA GLN A 236 2.00 -7.93 12.37
C GLN A 236 2.96 -8.06 13.56
N ASP A 237 2.77 -7.22 14.58
CA ASP A 237 3.47 -7.28 15.88
C ASP A 237 4.99 -7.22 15.78
N MET A 238 5.52 -6.46 14.83
CA MET A 238 6.95 -6.24 14.75
C MET A 238 7.47 -5.42 15.92
N LYS A 239 8.73 -5.68 16.29
CA LYS A 239 9.47 -4.86 17.23
C LYS A 239 10.37 -3.89 16.48
N ALA A 240 10.45 -2.66 16.98
CA ALA A 240 11.35 -1.66 16.42
C ALA A 240 12.80 -2.16 16.40
N ARG A 241 13.49 -1.98 15.27
CA ARG A 241 14.90 -2.31 15.08
C ARG A 241 15.64 -1.09 14.56
N LYS A 242 16.17 -0.31 15.51
CA LYS A 242 16.83 0.97 15.23
C LYS A 242 15.92 1.88 14.41
N TYR A 243 16.37 2.24 13.19
CA TYR A 243 15.67 3.14 12.27
C TYR A 243 15.14 2.42 11.02
N GLU A 244 15.24 1.10 10.97
CA GLU A 244 14.77 0.28 9.84
C GLU A 244 13.30 -0.09 10.01
N PHE A 245 12.92 -0.67 11.14
CA PHE A 245 11.57 -1.10 11.44
C PHE A 245 11.02 -0.39 12.66
N HIS A 246 9.70 -0.25 12.72
CA HIS A 246 9.00 0.31 13.87
C HIS A 246 8.16 -0.75 14.61
N ASN A 247 7.66 -0.43 15.77
CA ASN A 247 6.72 -1.30 16.48
C ASN A 247 5.39 -1.36 15.73
N GLY A 248 4.73 -2.53 15.78
CA GLY A 248 3.41 -2.74 15.21
C GLY A 248 3.44 -3.28 13.77
N HIS A 249 2.64 -2.71 12.89
CA HIS A 249 2.42 -3.20 11.53
C HIS A 249 3.39 -2.56 10.54
N ASN A 250 4.17 -3.38 9.85
CA ASN A 250 5.14 -2.92 8.85
C ASN A 250 4.84 -3.55 7.49
N SER A 251 5.44 -3.01 6.43
CA SER A 251 5.53 -3.66 5.13
C SER A 251 7.00 -3.87 4.80
N VAL A 252 7.36 -5.12 4.54
CA VAL A 252 8.75 -5.53 4.31
C VAL A 252 8.89 -6.27 2.99
N TYR A 253 10.11 -6.26 2.44
CA TYR A 253 10.44 -7.08 1.29
C TYR A 253 11.73 -7.87 1.52
N PHE A 254 11.82 -9.00 0.81
CA PHE A 254 13.00 -9.83 0.69
C PHE A 254 13.36 -9.96 -0.78
N LEU A 255 14.61 -9.72 -1.12
CA LEU A 255 15.17 -10.16 -2.40
C LEU A 255 15.65 -11.60 -2.28
N GLY A 256 15.77 -12.30 -3.38
CA GLY A 256 16.33 -13.65 -3.36
C GLY A 256 16.30 -14.34 -4.72
N ASP A 257 16.77 -15.57 -4.74
CA ASP A 257 16.77 -16.44 -5.91
C ASP A 257 15.69 -17.51 -5.78
N TYR A 258 14.90 -17.71 -6.82
CA TYR A 258 13.83 -18.71 -6.85
C TYR A 258 14.12 -19.82 -7.83
N ASP A 259 14.15 -21.06 -7.34
CA ASP A 259 14.22 -22.28 -8.15
C ASP A 259 12.80 -22.84 -8.33
N ALA A 260 12.18 -22.54 -9.48
CA ALA A 260 10.83 -22.98 -9.79
C ALA A 260 10.67 -24.51 -9.85
N ASN A 261 11.71 -25.25 -10.23
CA ASN A 261 11.67 -26.72 -10.30
C ASN A 261 11.57 -27.37 -8.92
N ARG A 262 12.10 -26.69 -7.90
CA ARG A 262 12.12 -27.14 -6.51
C ARG A 262 11.14 -26.38 -5.63
N CYS A 263 10.45 -25.39 -6.17
CA CYS A 263 9.60 -24.45 -5.44
C CYS A 263 10.35 -23.86 -4.21
N ARG A 264 11.59 -23.44 -4.41
CA ARG A 264 12.46 -22.97 -3.32
C ARG A 264 12.88 -21.53 -3.53
N PHE A 265 12.60 -20.68 -2.55
CA PHE A 265 13.05 -19.29 -2.49
C PHE A 265 14.17 -19.13 -1.45
N SER A 266 15.33 -18.68 -1.91
CA SER A 266 16.49 -18.39 -1.06
C SER A 266 16.52 -16.90 -0.74
N LYS A 267 15.71 -16.49 0.26
CA LYS A 267 15.56 -15.09 0.66
C LYS A 267 16.81 -14.50 1.29
N GLU A 268 17.07 -13.23 0.99
CA GLU A 268 18.08 -12.39 1.63
C GLU A 268 17.53 -11.74 2.92
N GLN A 269 18.22 -10.73 3.44
CA GLN A 269 17.76 -9.98 4.61
C GLN A 269 16.50 -9.14 4.29
N PRO A 270 15.60 -8.97 5.26
CA PRO A 270 14.43 -8.12 5.10
C PRO A 270 14.81 -6.65 5.07
N HIS A 271 14.03 -5.88 4.30
CA HIS A 271 14.13 -4.42 4.22
C HIS A 271 12.75 -3.79 4.34
N THR A 272 12.71 -2.59 4.91
CA THR A 272 11.52 -1.76 4.94
C THR A 272 11.15 -1.33 3.51
N LEU A 273 9.86 -1.43 3.18
CA LEU A 273 9.34 -1.00 1.89
C LEU A 273 8.98 0.50 1.89
N ASP A 274 8.50 1.02 3.03
CA ASP A 274 8.18 2.44 3.21
C ASP A 274 8.49 2.86 4.66
N TYR A 275 9.18 3.97 4.82
CA TYR A 275 9.65 4.49 6.12
C TYR A 275 8.63 5.45 6.78
N GLY A 276 7.49 5.69 6.16
CA GLY A 276 6.45 6.57 6.68
C GLY A 276 5.60 5.96 7.78
N MET A 277 4.51 6.63 8.11
CA MET A 277 3.58 6.22 9.16
C MET A 277 2.34 5.51 8.61
N ASP A 278 2.06 5.64 7.32
CA ASP A 278 0.79 5.25 6.73
C ASP A 278 0.98 4.45 5.44
N PHE A 279 1.53 3.25 5.57
CA PHE A 279 1.76 2.34 4.45
C PHE A 279 1.62 0.89 4.91
N TYR A 280 0.67 0.14 4.33
CA TYR A 280 0.43 -1.26 4.68
C TYR A 280 -0.17 -2.04 3.51
N ALA A 281 -0.04 -3.37 3.54
CA ALA A 281 -0.66 -4.32 2.64
C ALA A 281 -0.45 -4.03 1.13
N PRO A 282 0.78 -3.73 0.66
CA PRO A 282 1.02 -3.41 -0.74
C PRO A 282 0.71 -4.61 -1.64
N GLN A 283 0.22 -4.30 -2.85
CA GLN A 283 0.03 -5.29 -3.91
C GLN A 283 0.62 -4.76 -5.22
N THR A 284 1.16 -5.67 -6.05
CA THR A 284 1.78 -5.31 -7.31
C THR A 284 1.11 -5.95 -8.51
N THR A 285 1.25 -5.31 -9.67
CA THR A 285 0.91 -5.87 -10.98
C THR A 285 2.00 -5.56 -12.00
N GLU A 286 2.14 -6.42 -13.00
CA GLU A 286 2.97 -6.15 -14.17
C GLU A 286 2.11 -5.57 -15.30
N LEU A 287 2.56 -4.47 -15.85
CA LEU A 287 1.91 -3.85 -17.00
C LEU A 287 2.36 -4.51 -18.32
N PRO A 288 1.60 -4.37 -19.41
CA PRO A 288 1.97 -4.91 -20.71
C PRO A 288 3.30 -4.37 -21.27
N ASP A 289 3.77 -3.22 -20.78
CA ASP A 289 5.07 -2.63 -21.14
C ASP A 289 6.24 -3.15 -20.28
N GLY A 290 5.97 -4.09 -19.36
CA GLY A 290 6.96 -4.74 -18.51
C GLY A 290 7.28 -4.01 -17.20
N ARG A 291 6.66 -2.86 -16.94
CA ARG A 291 6.81 -2.18 -15.64
C ARG A 291 6.08 -2.93 -14.54
N ARG A 292 6.69 -3.02 -13.37
CA ARG A 292 6.06 -3.53 -12.14
C ARG A 292 5.53 -2.35 -11.32
N ILE A 293 4.24 -2.28 -11.13
CA ILE A 293 3.58 -1.21 -10.40
C ILE A 293 3.08 -1.73 -9.06
N MET A 294 3.25 -0.93 -8.03
CA MET A 294 2.80 -1.19 -6.67
C MET A 294 1.80 -0.13 -6.21
N ILE A 295 0.81 -0.55 -5.46
CA ILE A 295 -0.11 0.30 -4.72
C ILE A 295 -0.31 -0.29 -3.31
N ALA A 296 -0.52 0.55 -2.29
CA ALA A 296 -0.69 0.10 -0.91
C ALA A 296 -1.86 0.83 -0.23
N TRP A 297 -2.34 0.32 0.87
CA TRP A 297 -3.24 1.06 1.75
C TRP A 297 -2.46 2.18 2.44
N MET A 298 -2.89 3.42 2.22
CA MET A 298 -2.33 4.60 2.88
C MET A 298 -3.01 4.78 4.23
N LYS A 299 -2.58 3.99 5.15
CA LYS A 299 -2.89 3.89 6.56
C LYS A 299 -2.18 2.64 7.08
N SER A 300 -2.21 2.42 8.35
CA SER A 300 -1.96 1.12 8.97
C SER A 300 -3.00 0.88 10.05
N TRP A 301 -3.05 -0.30 10.61
CA TRP A 301 -3.93 -0.59 11.75
C TRP A 301 -3.60 0.27 12.97
N ASP A 302 -2.36 0.74 13.06
CA ASP A 302 -1.85 1.56 14.17
C ASP A 302 -2.26 3.03 14.09
N ALA A 303 -2.76 3.51 12.96
CA ALA A 303 -3.08 4.91 12.73
C ALA A 303 -4.37 5.13 11.96
N CYS A 304 -5.18 6.09 12.40
CA CYS A 304 -6.34 6.58 11.66
C CYS A 304 -6.42 8.09 11.78
N VAL A 305 -6.05 8.79 10.71
CA VAL A 305 -5.93 10.25 10.72
C VAL A 305 -7.10 10.98 10.04
N ILE A 306 -7.91 10.30 9.21
CA ILE A 306 -9.03 10.96 8.51
C ILE A 306 -10.12 11.38 9.51
N PRO A 307 -10.55 12.66 9.48
CA PRO A 307 -11.53 13.19 10.44
C PRO A 307 -12.86 12.45 10.42
N ASN A 308 -13.50 12.34 11.59
CA ASN A 308 -14.83 11.71 11.72
C ASN A 308 -15.95 12.46 10.97
N SER A 309 -15.70 13.70 10.52
CA SER A 309 -16.64 14.49 9.73
C SER A 309 -16.75 14.05 8.28
N GLN A 310 -15.88 13.17 7.79
CA GLN A 310 -15.92 12.65 6.43
C GLN A 310 -16.81 11.40 6.36
N ASP A 311 -17.50 11.21 5.24
CA ASP A 311 -18.36 10.03 5.00
C ASP A 311 -17.60 8.83 4.42
N TRP A 312 -16.28 8.91 4.40
CA TRP A 312 -15.37 7.89 3.88
C TRP A 312 -14.12 7.75 4.78
N GLN A 313 -13.45 6.62 4.71
CA GLN A 313 -12.27 6.32 5.52
C GLN A 313 -11.34 5.38 4.76
N GLY A 314 -10.05 5.73 4.75
CA GLY A 314 -9.01 5.00 4.05
C GLY A 314 -8.83 5.46 2.60
N MET A 315 -7.62 5.38 2.12
CA MET A 315 -7.22 5.69 0.74
C MET A 315 -6.03 4.82 0.33
N MET A 316 -5.78 4.70 -0.96
CA MET A 316 -4.59 4.04 -1.47
C MET A 316 -3.44 5.03 -1.62
N THR A 317 -2.19 4.54 -1.64
CA THR A 317 -1.03 5.33 -2.08
C THR A 317 -1.15 5.67 -3.56
N PHE A 318 -0.39 6.64 -4.02
CA PHE A 318 -0.18 6.84 -5.45
C PHE A 318 0.54 5.62 -6.04
N PRO A 319 0.20 5.15 -7.26
CA PRO A 319 0.88 4.03 -7.89
C PRO A 319 2.37 4.30 -8.09
N ARG A 320 3.20 3.32 -7.75
CA ARG A 320 4.66 3.42 -7.78
C ARG A 320 5.25 2.37 -8.70
N GLU A 321 6.14 2.78 -9.58
CA GLU A 321 6.98 1.89 -10.38
C GLU A 321 8.15 1.37 -9.54
N LEU A 322 8.39 0.06 -9.60
CA LEU A 322 9.44 -0.63 -8.85
C LEU A 322 10.62 -0.98 -9.75
N GLU A 323 11.82 -0.71 -9.27
CA GLU A 323 13.07 -1.12 -9.91
C GLU A 323 14.01 -1.74 -8.87
N ILE A 324 14.91 -2.64 -9.30
CA ILE A 324 16.05 -3.07 -8.48
C ILE A 324 17.31 -2.32 -8.91
N LYS A 325 17.87 -1.54 -7.98
CA LYS A 325 19.18 -0.88 -8.09
C LYS A 325 19.96 -1.12 -6.81
N GLU A 326 21.26 -1.37 -6.89
CA GLU A 326 22.14 -1.56 -5.74
C GLU A 326 21.65 -2.62 -4.74
N ASN A 327 21.05 -3.70 -5.24
CA ASN A 327 20.41 -4.75 -4.45
C ASN A 327 19.33 -4.25 -3.48
N ARG A 328 18.55 -3.22 -3.90
CA ARG A 328 17.44 -2.61 -3.19
C ARG A 328 16.27 -2.36 -4.15
N ILE A 329 15.07 -2.34 -3.62
CA ILE A 329 13.91 -1.82 -4.35
C ILE A 329 13.93 -0.30 -4.31
N TRP A 330 13.93 0.31 -5.49
CA TRP A 330 13.71 1.73 -5.69
C TRP A 330 12.28 1.94 -6.17
N GLN A 331 11.65 3.04 -5.74
CA GLN A 331 10.25 3.33 -6.00
C GLN A 331 10.10 4.75 -6.52
N ASN A 332 9.39 4.92 -7.62
CA ASN A 332 9.07 6.24 -8.14
C ASN A 332 7.57 6.32 -8.47
N PRO A 333 6.94 7.49 -8.36
CA PRO A 333 5.57 7.66 -8.85
C PRO A 333 5.53 7.35 -10.35
N VAL A 334 4.43 6.76 -10.81
CA VAL A 334 4.26 6.46 -12.24
C VAL A 334 4.36 7.74 -13.06
N LYS A 335 5.07 7.65 -14.19
CA LYS A 335 5.37 8.81 -15.07
C LYS A 335 4.12 9.48 -15.65
N GLU A 336 3.01 8.77 -15.73
CA GLU A 336 1.73 9.25 -16.22
C GLU A 336 1.21 10.47 -15.45
N LEU A 337 1.67 10.69 -14.20
CA LEU A 337 1.38 11.88 -13.42
C LEU A 337 1.82 13.17 -14.11
N GLU A 338 2.92 13.13 -14.86
CA GLU A 338 3.49 14.29 -15.55
C GLU A 338 2.55 14.86 -16.63
N ASN A 339 1.61 14.04 -17.15
CA ASN A 339 0.58 14.51 -18.09
C ASN A 339 -0.41 15.53 -17.48
N TYR A 340 -0.42 15.65 -16.15
CA TYR A 340 -1.30 16.52 -15.38
C TYR A 340 -0.58 17.75 -14.82
N TYR A 341 0.71 17.95 -15.15
CA TYR A 341 1.49 19.07 -14.67
C TYR A 341 1.10 20.39 -15.33
N GLN A 342 0.93 21.39 -14.48
CA GLN A 342 0.68 22.77 -14.89
C GLN A 342 1.44 23.74 -13.97
N ASN A 343 1.50 25.02 -14.37
CA ASN A 343 2.02 26.13 -13.60
C ASN A 343 3.42 25.85 -12.99
N PRO A 344 4.43 25.49 -13.78
CA PRO A 344 5.76 25.21 -13.26
C PRO A 344 6.36 26.40 -12.53
N ARG A 345 7.10 26.11 -11.45
CA ARG A 345 7.95 27.05 -10.71
C ARG A 345 9.31 26.40 -10.52
N CYS A 346 10.34 27.07 -11.01
CA CYS A 346 11.71 26.59 -10.92
C CYS A 346 12.58 27.65 -10.27
N TYR A 347 13.37 27.24 -9.32
CA TYR A 347 14.42 28.02 -8.68
C TYR A 347 15.72 27.23 -8.76
N GLU A 348 16.69 27.79 -9.46
CA GLU A 348 18.03 27.21 -9.55
C GLU A 348 18.95 27.92 -8.56
N HIS A 349 19.73 27.14 -7.80
CA HIS A 349 20.72 27.67 -6.83
C HIS A 349 20.16 28.71 -5.86
N ALA A 350 18.95 28.49 -5.35
CA ALA A 350 18.36 29.40 -4.36
C ALA A 350 19.15 29.33 -3.05
N GLU A 351 19.66 30.48 -2.62
CA GLU A 351 20.32 30.62 -1.31
C GLU A 351 19.27 30.66 -0.20
N ILE A 352 19.44 29.85 0.84
CA ILE A 352 18.61 29.88 2.04
C ILE A 352 19.44 29.90 3.31
N GLU A 353 18.96 30.66 4.32
CA GLU A 353 19.44 30.69 5.69
C GLU A 353 18.29 31.13 6.60
N GLY A 354 18.04 30.39 7.69
CA GLY A 354 16.81 30.54 8.47
C GLY A 354 15.57 30.08 7.71
N GLU A 355 14.39 30.53 8.14
CA GLU A 355 13.13 30.21 7.48
C GLU A 355 12.93 31.07 6.22
N THR A 356 12.67 30.42 5.09
CA THR A 356 12.62 31.05 3.77
C THR A 356 11.36 30.56 3.02
N VAL A 357 10.71 31.47 2.31
CA VAL A 357 9.58 31.19 1.41
C VAL A 357 9.99 31.53 -0.02
N LEU A 358 9.69 30.67 -0.98
CA LEU A 358 9.90 30.92 -2.40
C LEU A 358 8.58 31.28 -3.08
N ALA A 359 8.52 32.41 -3.76
CA ALA A 359 7.29 32.93 -4.34
C ALA A 359 6.64 31.94 -5.34
N GLY A 360 5.38 31.59 -5.12
CA GLY A 360 4.63 30.63 -5.95
C GLY A 360 4.98 29.16 -5.72
N VAL A 361 5.83 28.85 -4.74
CA VAL A 361 6.05 27.47 -4.26
C VAL A 361 5.12 27.23 -3.09
N GLU A 362 3.88 26.89 -3.40
CA GLU A 362 2.79 26.58 -2.48
C GLU A 362 1.82 25.62 -3.14
N GLY A 363 0.92 24.97 -2.41
CA GLY A 363 -0.15 24.15 -2.97
C GLY A 363 -0.49 22.91 -2.15
N ARG A 364 -1.59 22.26 -2.54
CA ARG A 364 -2.10 21.04 -1.89
C ARG A 364 -2.17 19.86 -2.85
N THR A 365 -2.14 20.10 -4.16
CA THR A 365 -2.09 19.06 -5.21
C THR A 365 -0.92 19.39 -6.12
N ILE A 366 0.27 18.95 -5.70
CA ILE A 366 1.52 19.33 -6.33
C ILE A 366 2.51 18.17 -6.40
N ASP A 367 3.40 18.23 -7.36
CA ASP A 367 4.68 17.56 -7.37
C ASP A 367 5.78 18.58 -7.08
N LEU A 368 6.52 18.37 -6.01
CA LEU A 368 7.57 19.25 -5.55
C LEU A 368 8.90 18.49 -5.44
N THR A 369 9.88 18.88 -6.20
CA THR A 369 11.24 18.35 -6.11
C THR A 369 12.18 19.38 -5.52
N VAL A 370 12.94 19.00 -4.49
CA VAL A 370 13.96 19.79 -3.84
C VAL A 370 15.29 19.06 -3.95
N THR A 371 16.28 19.69 -4.60
CA THR A 371 17.65 19.18 -4.72
C THR A 371 18.54 19.99 -3.79
N LEU A 372 19.15 19.33 -2.81
CA LEU A 372 20.10 19.94 -1.89
C LEU A 372 21.47 20.02 -2.57
N GLU A 373 22.07 21.19 -2.49
CA GLU A 373 23.37 21.48 -3.09
C GLU A 373 24.42 21.76 -2.00
N ASP A 374 25.40 22.61 -2.29
CA ASP A 374 26.45 22.94 -1.35
C ASP A 374 25.94 23.80 -0.16
N GLY A 375 26.48 23.55 1.02
CA GLY A 375 26.15 24.34 2.21
C GLY A 375 26.88 23.90 3.46
N GLU A 376 27.02 24.88 4.38
CA GLU A 376 27.63 24.70 5.70
C GLU A 376 26.62 24.19 6.75
N ASN A 377 25.37 23.99 6.34
CA ASN A 377 24.28 23.62 7.22
C ASN A 377 24.45 22.21 7.82
N THR A 378 23.98 22.07 9.05
CA THR A 378 23.80 20.79 9.73
C THR A 378 22.35 20.32 9.62
N ILE A 379 21.42 21.27 9.68
CA ILE A 379 19.97 21.00 9.62
C ILE A 379 19.37 21.60 8.37
N PHE A 380 18.59 20.81 7.66
CA PHE A 380 17.65 21.26 6.63
C PHE A 380 16.25 20.77 6.99
N SER A 381 15.26 21.63 6.86
CA SER A 381 13.86 21.27 7.09
C SER A 381 12.95 21.86 6.02
N ILE A 382 11.88 21.14 5.70
CA ILE A 382 10.77 21.64 4.88
C ILE A 382 9.45 21.40 5.63
N LYS A 383 8.60 22.42 5.66
CA LYS A 383 7.24 22.34 6.17
C LYS A 383 6.28 22.39 5.00
N LEU A 384 5.33 21.48 4.98
CA LEU A 384 4.35 21.30 3.90
C LEU A 384 2.94 21.36 4.47
N ALA A 385 1.97 21.71 3.62
CA ALA A 385 0.57 21.85 4.02
C ALA A 385 0.46 22.75 5.26
N ALA A 386 1.11 23.90 5.24
CA ALA A 386 1.34 24.76 6.40
C ALA A 386 0.53 26.07 6.35
N ASP A 387 0.28 26.64 7.51
CA ASP A 387 -0.17 28.01 7.77
C ASP A 387 0.29 28.42 9.18
N SER A 388 -0.39 29.36 9.81
CA SER A 388 -0.05 29.82 11.18
C SER A 388 -0.38 28.79 12.28
N GLU A 389 -1.18 27.76 12.02
CA GLU A 389 -1.67 26.78 12.99
C GLU A 389 -1.27 25.34 12.66
N TYR A 390 -1.09 25.03 11.38
CA TYR A 390 -0.88 23.68 10.87
C TYR A 390 0.44 23.54 10.15
N GLU A 391 1.06 22.38 10.26
CA GLU A 391 2.23 21.99 9.47
C GLU A 391 2.50 20.49 9.53
N THR A 392 3.18 19.98 8.51
CA THR A 392 3.88 18.69 8.54
C THR A 392 5.31 18.93 8.12
N SER A 393 6.27 18.60 8.98
CA SER A 393 7.69 18.90 8.76
C SER A 393 8.52 17.66 8.45
N TYR A 394 9.52 17.84 7.61
CA TYR A 394 10.54 16.87 7.24
C TYR A 394 11.91 17.48 7.54
N THR A 395 12.57 17.01 8.59
CA THR A 395 13.82 17.59 9.09
C THR A 395 14.97 16.61 8.95
N TYR A 396 15.97 16.96 8.16
CA TYR A 396 17.18 16.20 7.95
C TYR A 396 18.35 16.76 8.76
N ASN A 397 19.02 15.90 9.50
CA ASN A 397 20.28 16.21 10.16
C ASN A 397 21.44 15.53 9.42
N LYS A 398 22.32 16.33 8.84
CA LYS A 398 23.43 15.89 7.99
C LYS A 398 24.49 15.07 8.76
N GLU A 399 24.75 15.41 10.03
CA GLU A 399 25.74 14.72 10.85
C GLU A 399 25.29 13.32 11.24
N THR A 400 24.03 13.18 11.65
CA THR A 400 23.45 11.88 12.04
C THR A 400 22.90 11.09 10.86
N ARG A 401 22.67 11.75 9.73
CA ARG A 401 21.95 11.26 8.54
C ARG A 401 20.52 10.79 8.87
N LEU A 402 19.90 11.36 9.88
CA LEU A 402 18.51 11.06 10.24
C LEU A 402 17.57 12.06 9.56
N LEU A 403 16.53 11.53 8.97
CA LEU A 403 15.35 12.27 8.57
C LEU A 403 14.23 12.02 9.59
N GLU A 404 13.68 13.12 10.11
CA GLU A 404 12.52 13.10 10.99
C GLU A 404 11.31 13.63 10.23
N ILE A 405 10.19 12.91 10.31
CA ILE A 405 8.87 13.35 9.88
C ILE A 405 8.07 13.67 11.13
N ASP A 406 7.54 14.88 11.23
CA ASP A 406 6.66 15.30 12.32
C ASP A 406 5.36 15.86 11.73
N ARG A 407 4.23 15.18 12.03
CA ARG A 407 2.87 15.60 11.68
C ARG A 407 2.04 15.97 12.90
N THR A 408 2.65 16.32 14.02
CA THR A 408 1.94 16.66 15.25
C THR A 408 0.89 17.73 15.02
N TYR A 409 1.18 18.68 14.16
CA TYR A 409 0.29 19.79 13.82
C TYR A 409 -0.45 19.62 12.48
N CYS A 410 -0.63 18.41 11.98
CA CYS A 410 -1.34 18.14 10.71
C CYS A 410 -2.88 18.08 10.84
N GLY A 411 -3.47 18.58 11.92
CA GLY A 411 -4.92 18.54 12.15
C GLY A 411 -5.45 17.24 12.74
N VAL A 412 -4.57 16.32 13.12
CA VAL A 412 -4.94 15.09 13.84
C VAL A 412 -5.49 15.41 15.22
N THR A 413 -6.60 14.77 15.60
CA THR A 413 -7.30 14.97 16.88
C THR A 413 -7.30 13.73 17.79
N LYS A 414 -6.58 12.67 17.38
CA LYS A 414 -6.49 11.40 18.12
C LYS A 414 -5.03 11.15 18.53
N ASP A 415 -4.85 10.34 19.56
CA ASP A 415 -3.53 9.84 19.95
C ASP A 415 -3.09 8.77 18.94
N VAL A 416 -2.23 9.16 18.03
CA VAL A 416 -1.65 8.33 16.97
C VAL A 416 -0.18 8.68 16.81
N VAL A 417 0.58 7.84 16.12
CA VAL A 417 1.99 8.12 15.80
C VAL A 417 2.08 9.40 14.97
N CYS A 418 2.72 10.42 15.48
CA CYS A 418 2.94 11.70 14.81
C CYS A 418 4.39 11.93 14.40
N VAL A 419 5.36 11.27 15.02
CA VAL A 419 6.78 11.44 14.74
C VAL A 419 7.41 10.12 14.33
N ARG A 420 8.15 10.15 13.23
CA ARG A 420 8.93 9.01 12.73
C ARG A 420 10.33 9.47 12.31
N LYS A 421 11.34 8.65 12.65
CA LYS A 421 12.73 8.90 12.26
C LYS A 421 13.30 7.70 11.56
N PHE A 422 14.03 7.93 10.49
CA PHE A 422 14.79 6.90 9.81
C PHE A 422 16.12 7.45 9.28
N ARG A 423 17.03 6.54 8.94
CA ARG A 423 18.35 6.90 8.44
C ARG A 423 18.33 6.95 6.91
N ILE A 424 18.94 8.00 6.35
CA ILE A 424 19.22 8.04 4.91
C ILE A 424 20.33 7.02 4.63
N GLU A 425 20.02 6.05 3.75
CA GLU A 425 20.90 4.91 3.45
C GLU A 425 22.09 5.31 2.56
N ASP A 426 21.90 6.25 1.62
CA ASP A 426 22.98 6.73 0.76
C ASP A 426 24.14 7.24 1.63
N PRO A 427 25.36 6.69 1.47
CA PRO A 427 26.54 7.17 2.20
C PRO A 427 26.84 8.65 2.00
N ALA A 428 26.47 9.20 0.85
CA ALA A 428 26.60 10.63 0.53
C ALA A 428 25.49 11.50 1.17
N GLY A 429 24.51 10.87 1.85
CA GLY A 429 23.43 11.53 2.53
C GLY A 429 22.24 11.88 1.64
N LEU A 430 21.40 12.77 2.14
CA LEU A 430 20.24 13.29 1.43
C LEU A 430 20.67 14.29 0.36
N LYS A 431 20.27 14.02 -0.89
CA LYS A 431 20.55 14.90 -2.04
C LYS A 431 19.28 15.45 -2.65
N LYS A 432 18.23 14.65 -2.68
CA LYS A 432 16.99 14.98 -3.38
C LYS A 432 15.78 14.48 -2.60
N MET A 433 14.77 15.33 -2.53
CA MET A 433 13.45 15.03 -1.97
C MET A 433 12.41 15.38 -3.02
N ARG A 434 11.60 14.39 -3.43
CA ARG A 434 10.43 14.62 -4.27
C ARG A 434 9.18 14.31 -3.46
N PHE A 435 8.26 15.25 -3.41
CA PHE A 435 7.01 15.16 -2.67
C PHE A 435 5.84 15.17 -3.62
N ILE A 436 4.99 14.18 -3.51
CA ILE A 436 3.65 14.18 -4.13
C ILE A 436 2.65 14.51 -3.03
N LEU A 437 2.01 15.67 -3.15
CA LEU A 437 0.96 16.12 -2.23
C LEU A 437 -0.40 15.97 -2.86
N ASP A 438 -1.33 15.46 -2.07
CA ASP A 438 -2.76 15.53 -2.34
C ASP A 438 -3.46 16.05 -1.07
N TYR A 439 -4.76 16.25 -1.11
CA TYR A 439 -5.53 16.89 -0.03
C TYR A 439 -5.29 16.28 1.35
N HIS A 440 -5.04 14.96 1.41
CA HIS A 440 -4.90 14.22 2.66
C HIS A 440 -3.62 13.42 2.78
N SER A 441 -2.65 13.67 1.92
CA SER A 441 -1.41 12.88 1.89
C SER A 441 -0.19 13.66 1.45
N ILE A 442 0.97 13.19 1.92
CA ILE A 442 2.29 13.57 1.46
C ILE A 442 3.09 12.28 1.26
N GLU A 443 3.49 12.01 0.02
CA GLU A 443 4.37 10.90 -0.30
C GLU A 443 5.76 11.43 -0.68
N LEU A 444 6.78 11.04 0.08
CA LEU A 444 8.17 11.45 -0.11
C LEU A 444 8.96 10.35 -0.81
N PHE A 445 9.68 10.72 -1.85
CA PHE A 445 10.65 9.90 -2.58
C PHE A 445 12.03 10.52 -2.44
N ILE A 446 12.98 9.78 -1.90
CA ILE A 446 14.31 10.26 -1.54
C ILE A 446 15.33 9.73 -2.53
N ASN A 447 16.27 10.60 -2.96
CA ASN A 447 17.39 10.25 -3.84
C ASN A 447 16.93 9.41 -5.06
N ASP A 448 15.95 9.93 -5.81
CA ASP A 448 15.35 9.29 -6.99
C ASP A 448 14.64 7.96 -6.70
N GLY A 449 14.09 7.81 -5.48
CA GLY A 449 13.28 6.65 -5.10
C GLY A 449 14.02 5.56 -4.33
N GLN A 450 15.24 5.82 -3.88
CA GLN A 450 16.01 4.88 -3.05
C GLN A 450 15.31 4.55 -1.74
N GLN A 451 14.64 5.53 -1.12
CA GLN A 451 13.79 5.36 0.06
C GLN A 451 12.50 6.15 -0.13
N THR A 452 11.42 5.69 0.48
CA THR A 452 10.11 6.36 0.43
C THR A 452 9.50 6.48 1.82
N ALA A 453 8.66 7.50 2.01
CA ALA A 453 7.92 7.66 3.25
C ALA A 453 6.53 8.25 2.99
N THR A 454 5.51 7.54 3.42
CA THR A 454 4.09 7.88 3.24
C THR A 454 3.50 8.47 4.51
N THR A 455 2.84 9.60 4.39
CA THR A 455 2.23 10.33 5.52
C THR A 455 0.83 10.80 5.15
N ALA A 456 -0.18 10.33 5.86
CA ALA A 456 -1.53 10.88 5.78
C ALA A 456 -1.66 12.11 6.70
N ILE A 457 -2.41 13.11 6.25
CA ILE A 457 -2.63 14.38 6.96
C ILE A 457 -4.10 14.77 6.95
N CYS A 458 -4.50 15.60 7.93
CA CYS A 458 -5.87 16.13 8.06
C CYS A 458 -5.91 17.66 7.97
N THR A 459 -4.85 18.27 7.53
CA THR A 459 -4.69 19.72 7.47
C THR A 459 -5.78 20.35 6.61
N PRO A 460 -6.41 21.46 7.03
CA PRO A 460 -7.35 22.21 6.21
C PRO A 460 -6.74 22.64 4.87
N LEU A 461 -7.53 22.64 3.80
CA LEU A 461 -7.02 22.88 2.44
C LEU A 461 -6.47 24.29 2.20
N ASN A 462 -6.83 25.28 3.04
CA ASN A 462 -6.27 26.61 3.00
C ASN A 462 -4.83 26.70 3.56
N ALA A 463 -4.43 25.73 4.39
CA ALA A 463 -3.03 25.60 4.83
C ALA A 463 -2.21 25.00 3.68
N LYS A 464 -1.70 25.83 2.80
CA LYS A 464 -1.04 25.46 1.55
C LYS A 464 0.40 25.96 1.43
N ASP A 465 0.88 26.69 2.43
CA ASP A 465 2.21 27.29 2.41
C ASP A 465 3.30 26.20 2.53
N ILE A 466 4.47 26.54 2.01
CA ILE A 466 5.68 25.73 2.07
C ILE A 466 6.80 26.59 2.59
N TYR A 467 7.44 26.15 3.68
CA TYR A 467 8.56 26.82 4.30
C TYR A 467 9.81 25.95 4.21
N PHE A 468 10.92 26.56 3.82
CA PHE A 468 12.24 25.93 3.84
C PHE A 468 13.04 26.53 4.99
N PHE A 469 13.80 25.71 5.68
CA PHE A 469 14.65 26.14 6.78
C PHE A 469 16.05 25.53 6.68
N SER A 470 17.05 26.33 6.94
CA SER A 470 18.44 25.91 7.13
C SER A 470 19.09 26.63 8.29
N ASP A 471 19.81 25.90 9.14
CA ASP A 471 20.50 26.48 10.30
C ASP A 471 21.73 27.37 9.94
N LYS A 472 22.24 27.22 8.71
CA LYS A 472 23.30 28.01 8.12
C LYS A 472 23.06 28.16 6.62
N LYS A 473 23.84 29.04 5.98
CA LYS A 473 23.74 29.27 4.54
C LYS A 473 23.95 27.98 3.73
N MET A 474 23.05 27.73 2.82
CA MET A 474 23.14 26.66 1.83
C MET A 474 22.45 27.05 0.53
N THR A 475 22.69 26.28 -0.52
CA THR A 475 21.97 26.37 -1.81
C THR A 475 21.11 25.14 -2.05
N MET A 476 19.99 25.35 -2.75
CA MET A 476 19.11 24.30 -3.22
C MET A 476 18.47 24.69 -4.54
N SER A 477 18.09 23.70 -5.33
CA SER A 477 17.21 23.88 -6.50
C SER A 477 15.83 23.32 -6.19
N VAL A 478 14.80 24.03 -6.65
CA VAL A 478 13.39 23.65 -6.41
C VAL A 478 12.64 23.64 -7.73
N GLU A 479 11.95 22.56 -7.99
CA GLU A 479 11.01 22.41 -9.10
C GLU A 479 9.64 22.01 -8.57
N LYS A 480 8.59 22.73 -8.95
CA LYS A 480 7.23 22.53 -8.49
C LYS A 480 6.26 22.59 -9.66
N HIS A 481 5.35 21.63 -9.72
CA HIS A 481 4.21 21.60 -10.65
C HIS A 481 2.90 21.47 -9.87
N ASP A 482 1.86 22.19 -10.33
CA ASP A 482 0.50 21.89 -9.90
C ASP A 482 0.00 20.65 -10.64
N ILE A 483 -0.69 19.76 -9.93
CA ILE A 483 -1.40 18.62 -10.52
C ILE A 483 -2.85 19.04 -10.70
N ILE A 484 -3.30 19.14 -11.94
CA ILE A 484 -4.66 19.59 -12.30
C ILE A 484 -5.32 18.51 -13.18
N MET A 485 -6.49 18.02 -12.74
CA MET A 485 -7.25 16.93 -13.38
C MET A 485 -8.51 17.42 -14.08
#